data_2373c31806d7f53598a05c9bd1b7b50e
#
_entry.id   2373c31806d7f53598a05c9bd1b7b50e
#
_cell.length_a   1.000
_cell.length_b   1.000
_cell.length_c   1.000
_cell.angle_alpha   90.00
_cell.angle_beta   90.00
_cell.angle_gamma   90.00
#
_symmetry.space_group_name_H-M   'P 1'
#
loop_
_entity.id
_entity.type
_entity.pdbx_description
1 polymer ?
#
loop_
_entity_poly.entity_id
_entity_poly.type
_entity_poly.pdbx_seq_one_letter_code
_entity_poly.pdbx_strand_id
1 'polypeptide(L)'
;MLDQTFSPRNLLRLLYKEDPKKFLRNIDREDYESEMIKLSQIINDDKFSFGKFSFASINNKKVIIPNEFKDILALRKANDNLKRIYGVKQSDRNDIVRHVICMLEEPVPFFVYKLDIKDFYESINKNKILDKIAKSSIVSYKTKRLIKRFFELSHLSTESGVPRGIGLSATMAELYLEDFDERLNVLKVFSTMHAM
;
A
#
# COMPACT_ATOMS: atom_id res chain seq x y z
N MET A 1 -5.56 6.18 20.70
CA MET A 1 -6.27 5.50 19.60
C MET A 1 -5.76 6.01 18.27
N LEU A 2 -5.58 5.17 17.25
CA LEU A 2 -5.09 5.57 15.95
C LEU A 2 -6.16 6.36 15.18
N ASP A 3 -5.83 7.56 14.71
CA ASP A 3 -6.75 8.35 13.88
C ASP A 3 -6.80 7.79 12.44
N GLN A 4 -7.90 7.12 12.12
CA GLN A 4 -8.15 6.52 10.81
C GLN A 4 -9.05 7.38 9.93
N THR A 5 -9.43 8.59 10.38
CA THR A 5 -10.36 9.45 9.67
C THR A 5 -9.75 10.00 8.38
N PHE A 6 -10.62 10.23 7.40
CA PHE A 6 -10.27 10.91 6.15
C PHE A 6 -10.51 12.43 6.29
N SER A 7 -10.04 13.00 7.42
CA SER A 7 -10.16 14.43 7.70
C SER A 7 -9.21 15.26 6.81
N PRO A 8 -9.50 16.55 6.58
CA PRO A 8 -8.65 17.43 5.78
C PRO A 8 -7.19 17.43 6.27
N ARG A 9 -6.99 17.49 7.60
CA ARG A 9 -5.66 17.44 8.23
C ARG A 9 -4.91 16.15 7.91
N ASN A 10 -5.60 15.01 7.93
CA ASN A 10 -4.98 13.73 7.62
C ASN A 10 -4.64 13.61 6.12
N LEU A 11 -5.48 14.15 5.24
CA LEU A 11 -5.21 14.17 3.80
C LEU A 11 -4.04 15.11 3.46
N LEU A 12 -3.97 16.28 4.10
CA LEU A 12 -2.88 17.23 3.91
C LEU A 12 -1.51 16.61 4.23
N ARG A 13 -1.43 15.78 5.28
CA ARG A 13 -0.20 15.07 5.67
C ARG A 13 0.28 14.03 4.66
N LEU A 14 -0.58 13.61 3.75
CA LEU A 14 -0.29 12.58 2.74
C LEU A 14 0.08 13.19 1.38
N LEU A 15 0.20 14.52 1.30
CA LEU A 15 0.70 15.19 0.11
C LEU A 15 2.17 14.89 -0.11
N TYR A 16 2.52 14.51 -1.33
CA TYR A 16 3.91 14.39 -1.77
C TYR A 16 4.36 15.72 -2.39
N LYS A 17 5.67 15.92 -2.43
CA LYS A 17 6.31 17.13 -2.94
C LYS A 17 5.84 17.55 -4.35
N GLU A 18 5.44 16.58 -5.17
CA GLU A 18 5.06 16.79 -6.56
C GLU A 18 3.54 16.97 -6.77
N ASP A 19 2.73 16.60 -5.77
CA ASP A 19 1.27 16.70 -5.88
C ASP A 19 0.78 18.13 -6.14
N PRO A 20 1.31 19.17 -5.47
CA PRO A 20 0.90 20.54 -5.74
C PRO A 20 1.11 20.94 -7.21
N LYS A 21 2.25 20.58 -7.78
CA LYS A 21 2.55 20.88 -9.18
C LYS A 21 1.63 20.14 -10.15
N LYS A 22 1.15 18.96 -9.78
CA LYS A 22 0.33 18.10 -10.65
C LYS A 22 -1.16 18.39 -10.52
N PHE A 23 -1.66 18.60 -9.31
CA PHE A 23 -3.09 18.63 -9.03
C PHE A 23 -3.59 19.97 -8.47
N LEU A 24 -2.71 20.83 -7.96
CA LEU A 24 -3.04 22.09 -7.29
C LEU A 24 -2.35 23.29 -7.95
N ARG A 25 -2.08 23.23 -9.26
CA ARG A 25 -1.31 24.24 -10.00
C ARG A 25 -1.85 25.65 -9.92
N ASN A 26 -3.17 25.79 -9.79
CA ASN A 26 -3.88 27.06 -9.78
C ASN A 26 -4.41 27.44 -8.40
N ILE A 27 -3.86 26.81 -7.36
CA ILE A 27 -4.31 27.00 -5.98
C ILE A 27 -3.12 27.51 -5.18
N ASP A 28 -3.30 28.63 -4.50
CA ASP A 28 -2.28 29.18 -3.62
C ASP A 28 -2.11 28.28 -2.39
N ARG A 29 -0.92 28.34 -1.80
CA ARG A 29 -0.56 27.45 -0.68
C ARG A 29 -1.47 27.64 0.54
N GLU A 30 -2.00 28.84 0.70
CA GLU A 30 -2.95 29.20 1.76
C GLU A 30 -4.32 28.54 1.55
N ASP A 31 -4.67 28.20 0.31
CA ASP A 31 -5.95 27.57 -0.06
C ASP A 31 -5.90 26.03 -0.08
N TYR A 32 -4.74 25.42 0.20
CA TYR A 32 -4.66 23.94 0.24
C TYR A 32 -5.56 23.32 1.30
N GLU A 33 -5.78 24.01 2.42
CA GLU A 33 -6.70 23.52 3.44
C GLU A 33 -8.15 23.48 2.94
N SER A 34 -8.60 24.53 2.24
CA SER A 34 -9.94 24.57 1.65
C SER A 34 -10.13 23.49 0.61
N GLU A 35 -9.12 23.20 -0.21
CA GLU A 35 -9.22 22.08 -1.17
C GLU A 35 -9.24 20.72 -0.46
N MET A 36 -8.46 20.54 0.60
CA MET A 36 -8.52 19.33 1.41
C MET A 36 -9.88 19.15 2.11
N ILE A 37 -10.55 20.23 2.49
CA ILE A 37 -11.92 20.17 3.03
C ILE A 37 -12.89 19.60 1.97
N LYS A 38 -12.86 20.12 0.75
CA LYS A 38 -13.70 19.62 -0.36
C LYS A 38 -13.41 18.14 -0.66
N LEU A 39 -12.13 17.78 -0.80
CA LEU A 39 -11.72 16.40 -1.07
C LEU A 39 -12.11 15.47 0.07
N SER A 40 -11.98 15.90 1.32
CA SER A 40 -12.43 15.17 2.50
C SER A 40 -13.94 14.91 2.46
N GLN A 41 -14.74 15.91 2.12
CA GLN A 41 -16.20 15.77 1.98
C GLN A 41 -16.54 14.73 0.92
N ILE A 42 -15.92 14.82 -0.27
CA ILE A 42 -16.12 13.87 -1.37
C ILE A 42 -15.76 12.44 -0.94
N ILE A 43 -14.59 12.25 -0.34
CA ILE A 43 -14.12 10.91 0.09
C ILE A 43 -15.02 10.34 1.19
N ASN A 44 -15.52 11.19 2.09
CA ASN A 44 -16.38 10.75 3.20
C ASN A 44 -17.84 10.53 2.79
N ASP A 45 -18.24 10.97 1.62
CA ASP A 45 -19.59 10.69 1.10
C ASP A 45 -19.82 9.17 0.99
N ASP A 46 -21.04 8.76 1.34
CA ASP A 46 -21.44 7.35 1.23
C ASP A 46 -21.57 6.90 -0.23
N LYS A 47 -21.78 7.82 -1.14
CA LYS A 47 -21.83 7.57 -2.58
C LYS A 47 -20.45 7.64 -3.26
N PHE A 48 -19.36 7.88 -2.51
CA PHE A 48 -18.02 7.95 -3.09
C PHE A 48 -17.75 6.74 -3.96
N SER A 49 -17.29 7.00 -5.18
CA SER A 49 -16.82 5.99 -6.11
C SER A 49 -15.46 6.42 -6.68
N PHE A 50 -14.61 5.44 -6.93
CA PHE A 50 -13.36 5.68 -7.65
C PHE A 50 -13.65 6.04 -9.11
N GLY A 51 -12.87 6.98 -9.63
CA GLY A 51 -12.91 7.36 -11.03
C GLY A 51 -12.21 6.36 -11.95
N LYS A 52 -11.84 6.82 -13.13
CA LYS A 52 -11.09 5.99 -14.11
C LYS A 52 -9.62 5.91 -13.73
N PHE A 53 -9.06 4.73 -13.95
CA PHE A 53 -7.63 4.46 -13.79
C PHE A 53 -6.99 4.29 -15.17
N SER A 54 -5.79 4.83 -15.34
CA SER A 54 -4.95 4.59 -16.51
C SER A 54 -4.04 3.39 -16.25
N PHE A 55 -3.55 2.80 -17.33
CA PHE A 55 -2.60 1.71 -17.29
C PHE A 55 -1.32 2.10 -18.01
N ALA A 56 -0.19 1.75 -17.40
CA ALA A 56 1.12 1.83 -18.03
C ALA A 56 1.78 0.45 -18.01
N SER A 57 2.73 0.23 -18.92
CA SER A 57 3.59 -0.96 -18.89
C SER A 57 4.98 -0.55 -18.44
N ILE A 58 5.47 -1.12 -17.35
CA ILE A 58 6.82 -0.91 -16.85
C ILE A 58 7.47 -2.30 -16.73
N ASN A 59 8.57 -2.51 -17.42
CA ASN A 59 9.27 -3.81 -17.48
C ASN A 59 8.33 -4.97 -17.84
N ASN A 60 7.47 -4.78 -18.84
CA ASN A 60 6.45 -5.73 -19.28
C ASN A 60 5.41 -6.10 -18.21
N LYS A 61 5.29 -5.32 -17.15
CA LYS A 61 4.27 -5.48 -16.11
C LYS A 61 3.25 -4.35 -16.17
N LYS A 62 1.97 -4.69 -16.07
CA LYS A 62 0.87 -3.74 -16.04
C LYS A 62 0.84 -3.01 -14.70
N VAL A 63 0.89 -1.69 -14.75
CA VAL A 63 0.86 -0.79 -13.60
C VAL A 63 -0.38 0.09 -13.68
N ILE A 64 -1.08 0.24 -12.58
CA ILE A 64 -2.29 1.05 -12.46
C ILE A 64 -1.94 2.43 -11.92
N ILE A 65 -2.52 3.46 -12.56
CA ILE A 65 -2.31 4.85 -12.19
C ILE A 65 -3.67 5.51 -11.95
N PRO A 66 -3.96 5.96 -10.73
CA PRO A 66 -5.16 6.75 -10.46
C PRO A 66 -5.06 8.11 -11.17
N ASN A 67 -6.14 8.52 -11.84
CA ASN A 67 -6.15 9.78 -12.60
C ASN A 67 -6.63 10.96 -11.74
N GLU A 68 -7.53 10.72 -10.80
CA GLU A 68 -8.15 11.75 -9.99
C GLU A 68 -7.46 11.89 -8.63
N PHE A 69 -7.30 13.12 -8.18
CA PHE A 69 -6.58 13.41 -6.92
C PHE A 69 -7.31 12.86 -5.69
N LYS A 70 -8.65 12.89 -5.70
CA LYS A 70 -9.46 12.27 -4.64
C LYS A 70 -9.15 10.78 -4.45
N ASP A 71 -8.94 10.06 -5.57
CA ASP A 71 -8.67 8.62 -5.56
C ASP A 71 -7.26 8.32 -5.00
N ILE A 72 -6.29 9.13 -5.40
CA ILE A 72 -4.92 9.05 -4.89
C ILE A 72 -4.91 9.23 -3.37
N LEU A 73 -5.57 10.27 -2.86
CA LEU A 73 -5.62 10.56 -1.43
C LEU A 73 -6.41 9.51 -0.66
N ALA A 74 -7.53 9.02 -1.21
CA ALA A 74 -8.31 7.95 -0.61
C ALA A 74 -7.48 6.66 -0.45
N LEU A 75 -6.75 6.26 -1.50
CA LEU A 75 -5.87 5.09 -1.48
C LEU A 75 -4.66 5.28 -0.56
N ARG A 76 -4.05 6.46 -0.57
CA ARG A 76 -2.93 6.78 0.35
C ARG A 76 -3.36 6.73 1.80
N LYS A 77 -4.55 7.29 2.13
CA LYS A 77 -5.05 7.25 3.51
C LYS A 77 -5.46 5.85 3.94
N ALA A 78 -6.10 5.08 3.07
CA ALA A 78 -6.40 3.69 3.36
C ALA A 78 -5.11 2.88 3.60
N ASN A 79 -4.08 3.11 2.80
CA ASN A 79 -2.76 2.50 2.96
C ASN A 79 -2.07 2.91 4.26
N ASP A 80 -2.06 4.21 4.61
CA ASP A 80 -1.53 4.72 5.88
C ASP A 80 -2.21 4.06 7.08
N ASN A 81 -3.55 3.93 7.03
CA ASN A 81 -4.30 3.27 8.08
C ASN A 81 -3.87 1.80 8.25
N LEU A 82 -3.76 1.03 7.15
CA LEU A 82 -3.31 -0.36 7.24
C LEU A 82 -1.86 -0.48 7.74
N LYS A 83 -0.93 0.32 7.19
CA LYS A 83 0.46 0.33 7.65
C LYS A 83 0.57 0.55 9.15
N ARG A 84 -0.17 1.50 9.68
CA ARG A 84 -0.12 1.85 11.10
C ARG A 84 -0.83 0.83 12.00
N ILE A 85 -1.92 0.21 11.53
CA ILE A 85 -2.67 -0.80 12.28
C ILE A 85 -1.88 -2.10 12.40
N TYR A 86 -1.31 -2.56 11.30
CA TYR A 86 -0.58 -3.81 11.23
C TYR A 86 0.93 -3.67 11.47
N GLY A 87 1.40 -2.44 11.74
CA GLY A 87 2.83 -2.21 11.99
C GLY A 87 3.73 -2.47 10.78
N VAL A 88 3.16 -2.44 9.55
CA VAL A 88 3.91 -2.74 8.33
C VAL A 88 4.99 -1.68 8.12
N LYS A 89 6.24 -2.09 8.22
CA LYS A 89 7.42 -1.29 7.94
C LYS A 89 8.05 -1.82 6.66
N GLN A 90 8.10 -0.98 5.63
CA GLN A 90 8.91 -1.28 4.44
C GLN A 90 10.36 -0.94 4.77
N SER A 91 11.22 -1.94 4.77
CA SER A 91 12.65 -1.72 4.97
C SER A 91 13.26 -1.01 3.76
N ASP A 92 14.21 -0.12 4.01
CA ASP A 92 15.00 0.48 2.93
C ASP A 92 15.88 -0.58 2.29
N ARG A 93 15.91 -0.61 0.96
CA ARG A 93 16.74 -1.56 0.21
C ARG A 93 18.23 -1.47 0.59
N ASN A 94 18.72 -0.26 0.84
CA ASN A 94 20.11 -0.05 1.20
C ASN A 94 20.41 -0.61 2.59
N ASP A 95 19.47 -0.50 3.53
CA ASP A 95 19.61 -1.08 4.86
C ASP A 95 19.62 -2.60 4.80
N ILE A 96 18.78 -3.20 3.97
CA ILE A 96 18.77 -4.65 3.74
C ILE A 96 20.13 -5.11 3.19
N VAL A 97 20.64 -4.42 2.16
CA VAL A 97 21.93 -4.75 1.54
C VAL A 97 23.07 -4.64 2.56
N ARG A 98 23.09 -3.58 3.39
CA ARG A 98 24.08 -3.41 4.46
C ARG A 98 24.01 -4.56 5.47
N HIS A 99 22.82 -4.92 5.94
CA HIS A 99 22.64 -6.05 6.86
C HIS A 99 23.13 -7.36 6.25
N VAL A 100 22.82 -7.63 4.99
CA VAL A 100 23.30 -8.84 4.30
C VAL A 100 24.82 -8.84 4.20
N ILE A 101 25.45 -7.71 3.84
CA ILE A 101 26.91 -7.61 3.80
C ILE A 101 27.50 -7.89 5.17
N CYS A 102 27.03 -7.26 6.25
CA CYS A 102 27.52 -7.51 7.60
C CYS A 102 27.41 -9.00 7.99
N MET A 103 26.28 -9.65 7.68
CA MET A 103 26.12 -11.08 7.96
C MET A 103 27.08 -11.97 7.17
N LEU A 104 27.39 -11.60 5.91
CA LEU A 104 28.32 -12.34 5.07
C LEU A 104 29.79 -12.15 5.49
N GLU A 105 30.12 -11.08 6.22
CA GLU A 105 31.44 -10.79 6.76
C GLU A 105 31.72 -11.50 8.10
N GLU A 106 30.70 -12.10 8.72
CA GLU A 106 30.90 -12.84 9.97
C GLU A 106 31.76 -14.09 9.77
N PRO A 107 32.80 -14.33 10.59
CA PRO A 107 33.74 -15.45 10.42
C PRO A 107 33.20 -16.78 10.95
N VAL A 108 31.93 -17.08 10.71
CA VAL A 108 31.26 -18.33 11.10
C VAL A 108 30.74 -19.06 9.86
N PRO A 109 30.75 -20.40 9.85
CA PRO A 109 30.17 -21.14 8.72
C PRO A 109 28.66 -20.88 8.63
N PHE A 110 28.19 -20.54 7.42
CA PHE A 110 26.77 -20.32 7.15
C PHE A 110 26.38 -20.81 5.76
N PHE A 111 25.09 -21.01 5.55
CA PHE A 111 24.50 -21.32 4.25
C PHE A 111 23.63 -20.15 3.80
N VAL A 112 23.71 -19.81 2.52
CA VAL A 112 22.89 -18.75 1.92
C VAL A 112 21.88 -19.38 0.96
N TYR A 113 20.59 -19.13 1.19
CA TYR A 113 19.52 -19.47 0.28
C TYR A 113 18.93 -18.19 -0.31
N LYS A 114 19.05 -18.04 -1.63
CA LYS A 114 18.40 -16.96 -2.37
C LYS A 114 17.16 -17.49 -3.05
N LEU A 115 16.00 -17.02 -2.61
CA LEU A 115 14.69 -17.40 -3.15
C LEU A 115 14.07 -16.18 -3.82
N ASP A 116 13.30 -16.41 -4.89
CA ASP A 116 12.50 -15.39 -5.59
C ASP A 116 11.12 -15.94 -5.90
N ILE A 117 10.09 -15.11 -5.71
CA ILE A 117 8.71 -15.49 -5.99
C ILE A 117 8.35 -14.98 -7.38
N LYS A 118 8.19 -15.91 -8.31
CA LYS A 118 7.76 -15.58 -9.68
C LYS A 118 6.38 -14.91 -9.65
N ASP A 119 6.28 -13.79 -10.37
CA ASP A 119 5.03 -13.04 -10.53
C ASP A 119 4.32 -12.75 -9.19
N PHE A 120 5.10 -12.30 -8.20
CA PHE A 120 4.69 -12.19 -6.81
C PHE A 120 3.33 -11.48 -6.64
N TYR A 121 3.16 -10.25 -7.18
CA TYR A 121 1.91 -9.50 -7.03
C TYR A 121 0.71 -10.20 -7.67
N GLU A 122 0.92 -10.87 -8.78
CA GLU A 122 -0.09 -11.60 -9.52
C GLU A 122 -0.48 -12.93 -8.83
N SER A 123 0.45 -13.51 -8.05
CA SER A 123 0.23 -14.77 -7.32
C SER A 123 -0.42 -14.58 -5.95
N ILE A 124 -0.50 -13.35 -5.44
CA ILE A 124 -1.14 -13.06 -4.15
C ILE A 124 -2.63 -13.40 -4.19
N ASN A 125 -3.09 -14.19 -3.24
CA ASN A 125 -4.53 -14.39 -3.05
C ASN A 125 -5.16 -13.16 -2.38
N LYS A 126 -5.66 -12.22 -3.21
CA LYS A 126 -6.28 -10.98 -2.74
C LYS A 126 -7.46 -11.23 -1.80
N ASN A 127 -8.23 -12.29 -2.00
CA ASN A 127 -9.41 -12.58 -1.19
C ASN A 127 -9.02 -12.93 0.25
N LYS A 128 -7.93 -13.70 0.45
CA LYS A 128 -7.40 -14.00 1.80
C LYS A 128 -7.11 -12.72 2.59
N ILE A 129 -6.50 -11.73 1.92
CA ILE A 129 -6.15 -10.45 2.56
C ILE A 129 -7.40 -9.60 2.80
N LEU A 130 -8.30 -9.52 1.83
CA LEU A 130 -9.56 -8.80 1.97
C LEU A 130 -10.40 -9.35 3.12
N ASP A 131 -10.45 -10.66 3.28
CA ASP A 131 -11.12 -11.32 4.40
C ASP A 131 -10.45 -11.01 5.74
N LYS A 132 -9.10 -11.02 5.80
CA LYS A 132 -8.34 -10.61 7.00
C LYS A 132 -8.68 -9.16 7.40
N ILE A 133 -8.69 -8.25 6.43
CA ILE A 133 -9.06 -6.84 6.66
C ILE A 133 -10.53 -6.72 7.08
N ALA A 134 -11.44 -7.42 6.42
CA ALA A 134 -12.88 -7.36 6.71
C ALA A 134 -13.20 -7.84 8.14
N LYS A 135 -12.55 -8.92 8.59
CA LYS A 135 -12.73 -9.50 9.94
C LYS A 135 -12.04 -8.69 11.04
N SER A 136 -11.09 -7.81 10.72
CA SER A 136 -10.38 -7.02 11.71
C SER A 136 -11.32 -6.09 12.48
N SER A 137 -11.31 -6.14 13.80
CA SER A 137 -12.06 -5.21 14.67
C SER A 137 -11.42 -3.82 14.76
N ILE A 138 -10.15 -3.70 14.41
CA ILE A 138 -9.35 -2.48 14.57
C ILE A 138 -9.46 -1.57 13.34
N VAL A 139 -9.62 -2.15 12.14
CA VAL A 139 -9.74 -1.37 10.90
C VAL A 139 -11.10 -0.70 10.82
N SER A 140 -11.13 0.62 10.61
CA SER A 140 -12.37 1.39 10.53
C SER A 140 -13.25 0.92 9.36
N TYR A 141 -14.57 1.02 9.55
CA TYR A 141 -15.55 0.68 8.51
C TYR A 141 -15.28 1.43 7.20
N LYS A 142 -14.95 2.72 7.27
CA LYS A 142 -14.65 3.54 6.09
C LYS A 142 -13.44 3.01 5.31
N THR A 143 -12.37 2.65 6.01
CA THR A 143 -11.16 2.07 5.37
C THR A 143 -11.49 0.73 4.69
N LYS A 144 -12.22 -0.16 5.37
CA LYS A 144 -12.65 -1.44 4.78
C LYS A 144 -13.48 -1.24 3.53
N ARG A 145 -14.47 -0.32 3.58
CA ARG A 145 -15.37 -0.02 2.48
C ARG A 145 -14.63 0.52 1.26
N LEU A 146 -13.67 1.43 1.46
CA LEU A 146 -12.85 1.98 0.37
C LEU A 146 -11.99 0.91 -0.28
N ILE A 147 -11.33 0.07 0.51
CA ILE A 147 -10.51 -1.03 -0.01
C ILE A 147 -11.39 -2.01 -0.81
N LYS A 148 -12.54 -2.40 -0.26
CA LYS A 148 -13.48 -3.29 -0.95
C LYS A 148 -13.92 -2.69 -2.30
N ARG A 149 -14.40 -1.43 -2.31
CA ARG A 149 -14.82 -0.72 -3.53
C ARG A 149 -13.71 -0.63 -4.57
N PHE A 150 -12.47 -0.41 -4.13
CA PHE A 150 -11.33 -0.37 -5.04
C PHE A 150 -11.15 -1.71 -5.76
N PHE A 151 -11.19 -2.84 -5.05
CA PHE A 151 -11.04 -4.17 -5.64
C PHE A 151 -12.28 -4.68 -6.39
N GLU A 152 -13.42 -4.05 -6.23
CA GLU A 152 -14.65 -4.32 -6.99
C GLU A 152 -14.69 -3.59 -8.34
N LEU A 153 -13.74 -2.70 -8.65
CA LEU A 153 -13.66 -2.08 -9.96
C LEU A 153 -13.55 -3.14 -11.07
N SER A 154 -14.34 -2.99 -12.13
CA SER A 154 -14.51 -4.01 -13.18
C SER A 154 -13.19 -4.47 -13.79
N HIS A 155 -12.23 -3.56 -13.96
CA HIS A 155 -10.92 -3.86 -14.51
C HIS A 155 -9.93 -4.51 -13.53
N LEU A 156 -10.28 -4.55 -12.22
CA LEU A 156 -9.49 -5.19 -11.17
C LEU A 156 -10.14 -6.48 -10.67
N SER A 157 -11.45 -6.61 -10.82
CA SER A 157 -12.21 -7.76 -10.31
C SER A 157 -11.87 -9.06 -11.03
N THR A 158 -11.51 -8.96 -12.31
CA THR A 158 -11.16 -10.11 -13.17
C THR A 158 -9.72 -10.58 -13.05
N GLU A 159 -8.84 -9.77 -12.44
CA GLU A 159 -7.44 -10.11 -12.30
C GLU A 159 -7.19 -10.90 -10.99
N SER A 160 -6.39 -11.95 -11.08
CA SER A 160 -5.78 -12.58 -9.91
C SER A 160 -4.71 -11.65 -9.32
N GLY A 161 -4.49 -11.74 -8.01
CA GLY A 161 -3.45 -10.94 -7.37
C GLY A 161 -3.87 -9.52 -6.98
N VAL A 162 -2.87 -8.70 -6.69
CA VAL A 162 -3.03 -7.28 -6.35
C VAL A 162 -2.37 -6.40 -7.41
N PRO A 163 -2.98 -5.26 -7.74
CA PRO A 163 -2.51 -4.41 -8.83
C PRO A 163 -1.17 -3.72 -8.50
N ARG A 164 -0.26 -3.63 -9.46
CA ARG A 164 1.00 -2.87 -9.32
C ARG A 164 0.77 -1.37 -9.46
N GLY A 165 1.67 -0.57 -8.88
CA GLY A 165 1.69 0.89 -9.00
C GLY A 165 0.97 1.64 -7.88
N ILE A 166 0.36 0.94 -6.94
CA ILE A 166 -0.35 1.53 -5.81
C ILE A 166 0.31 1.07 -4.51
N GLY A 167 0.63 2.02 -3.62
CA GLY A 167 1.26 1.71 -2.34
C GLY A 167 0.45 0.76 -1.45
N LEU A 168 -0.88 0.76 -1.58
CA LEU A 168 -1.76 -0.18 -0.89
C LEU A 168 -1.42 -1.64 -1.23
N SER A 169 -1.09 -1.93 -2.49
CA SER A 169 -0.73 -3.28 -2.93
C SER A 169 0.55 -3.80 -2.28
N ALA A 170 1.55 -2.93 -2.10
CA ALA A 170 2.77 -3.29 -1.39
C ALA A 170 2.47 -3.64 0.09
N THR A 171 1.64 -2.85 0.76
CA THR A 171 1.22 -3.16 2.13
C THR A 171 0.42 -4.46 2.22
N MET A 172 -0.45 -4.74 1.25
CA MET A 172 -1.19 -6.01 1.20
C MET A 172 -0.25 -7.19 0.93
N ALA A 173 0.78 -7.01 0.13
CA ALA A 173 1.80 -8.01 -0.11
C ALA A 173 2.55 -8.40 1.19
N GLU A 174 2.96 -7.42 1.98
CA GLU A 174 3.56 -7.64 3.30
C GLU A 174 2.60 -8.40 4.25
N LEU A 175 1.33 -7.98 4.29
CA LEU A 175 0.31 -8.68 5.09
C LEU A 175 0.06 -10.13 4.64
N TYR A 176 0.28 -10.43 3.36
CA TYR A 176 0.16 -11.78 2.81
C TYR A 176 1.32 -12.67 3.23
N LEU A 177 2.52 -12.09 3.32
CA LEU A 177 3.75 -12.78 3.69
C LEU A 177 3.91 -12.98 5.20
N GLU A 178 3.14 -12.30 6.04
CA GLU A 178 3.26 -12.35 7.51
C GLU A 178 3.30 -13.79 8.04
N ASP A 179 2.36 -14.65 7.61
CA ASP A 179 2.33 -16.07 8.00
C ASP A 179 3.61 -16.84 7.57
N PHE A 180 4.21 -16.44 6.45
CA PHE A 180 5.44 -17.06 5.92
C PHE A 180 6.66 -16.61 6.74
N ASP A 181 6.74 -15.32 7.04
CA ASP A 181 7.81 -14.75 7.86
C ASP A 181 7.80 -15.32 9.28
N GLU A 182 6.61 -15.48 9.88
CA GLU A 182 6.47 -16.14 11.17
C GLU A 182 7.03 -17.58 11.17
N ARG A 183 6.75 -18.35 10.11
CA ARG A 183 7.28 -19.71 9.96
C ARG A 183 8.80 -19.73 9.78
N LEU A 184 9.36 -18.78 9.01
CA LEU A 184 10.80 -18.66 8.88
C LEU A 184 11.48 -18.30 10.19
N ASN A 185 10.89 -17.42 10.99
CA ASN A 185 11.40 -17.04 12.30
C ASN A 185 11.43 -18.22 13.27
N VAL A 186 10.43 -19.10 13.22
CA VAL A 186 10.42 -20.35 14.02
C VAL A 186 11.60 -21.25 13.66
N LEU A 187 12.02 -21.28 12.40
CA LEU A 187 13.17 -22.07 11.95
C LEU A 187 14.51 -21.44 12.31
N LYS A 188 14.53 -20.30 13.03
CA LYS A 188 15.74 -19.52 13.35
C LYS A 188 16.58 -19.16 12.11
N VAL A 189 15.92 -18.98 10.98
CA VAL A 189 16.55 -18.53 9.75
C VAL A 189 16.47 -17.02 9.72
N PHE A 190 17.59 -16.33 9.57
CA PHE A 190 17.60 -14.90 9.29
C PHE A 190 17.07 -14.70 7.87
N SER A 191 15.88 -14.13 7.75
CA SER A 191 15.31 -13.80 6.44
C SER A 191 15.24 -12.30 6.26
N THR A 192 15.71 -11.82 5.13
CA THR A 192 15.45 -10.46 4.66
C THR A 192 14.51 -10.57 3.46
N MET A 193 13.23 -10.24 3.65
CA MET A 193 12.25 -10.24 2.57
C MET A 193 12.02 -8.83 2.05
N HIS A 194 11.90 -8.72 0.76
CA HIS A 194 11.61 -7.45 0.10
C HIS A 194 10.65 -7.67 -1.08
N ALA A 195 9.54 -6.96 -1.08
CA ALA A 195 8.68 -6.86 -2.26
C ALA A 195 9.31 -5.82 -3.22
N MET A 196 9.88 -6.27 -4.31
CA MET A 196 10.40 -5.42 -5.39
C MET A 196 9.29 -4.98 -6.35
#